data_94386e584d1eab9d02f713c967517a98
#
_entry.id   94386e584d1eab9d02f713c967517a98
#
_cell.length_a   1.000
_cell.length_b   1.000
_cell.length_c   1.000
_cell.angle_alpha   90.00
_cell.angle_beta   90.00
_cell.angle_gamma   90.00
#
_symmetry.space_group_name_H-M   'P 1'
#
loop_
_entity.id
_entity.type
_entity.pdbx_description
1 polymer ?
#
loop_
_entity_poly.entity_id
_entity_poly.type
_entity_poly.pdbx_seq_one_letter_code
_entity_poly.pdbx_strand_id
1 'polypeptide(L)'
;MRQIAPAVHVAEAPQRFMGLEVGTRMTVLALEGGLLVHSPIDLDPETIAHLGEPRWVLAPNLLHHLYVGPWADAGMEAWAPSGLPEKRSDLSFAGVLDKPGSHPFGDEIELLPTRSFSLTHELVLLHKPSKTLLVSDLVYNFSASAPWTTRAAMRCLCGYPGCSTSLLERFGMNHEIAREELSIIANWDFDRIIMAHGEVLEVGGKQALRKAFKWLEPL
;
A
#
# COMPACT_ATOMS: atom_id res chain seq x y z
N MET A 1 -9.86 -15.10 -2.20
CA MET A 1 -8.57 -14.56 -1.72
C MET A 1 -7.43 -15.54 -2.04
N ARG A 2 -6.21 -15.03 -2.26
CA ARG A 2 -5.02 -15.83 -2.53
C ARG A 2 -4.00 -15.63 -1.39
N GLN A 3 -3.49 -16.71 -0.82
CA GLN A 3 -2.41 -16.64 0.16
C GLN A 3 -1.07 -16.39 -0.56
N ILE A 4 -0.32 -15.39 -0.09
CA ILE A 4 0.99 -15.00 -0.66
C ILE A 4 2.12 -15.52 0.23
N ALA A 5 1.92 -15.48 1.55
CA ALA A 5 2.86 -15.97 2.55
C ALA A 5 2.07 -16.43 3.79
N PRO A 6 2.69 -17.09 4.76
CA PRO A 6 2.05 -17.31 6.05
C PRO A 6 1.50 -16.00 6.61
N ALA A 7 0.24 -16.00 7.05
CA ALA A 7 -0.47 -14.84 7.58
C ALA A 7 -0.72 -13.68 6.59
N VAL A 8 -0.40 -13.80 5.29
CA VAL A 8 -0.56 -12.75 4.29
C VAL A 8 -1.46 -13.23 3.15
N HIS A 9 -2.61 -12.56 2.97
CA HIS A 9 -3.59 -12.88 1.95
C HIS A 9 -3.92 -11.64 1.12
N VAL A 10 -4.21 -11.82 -0.17
CA VAL A 10 -4.61 -10.72 -1.06
C VAL A 10 -5.91 -11.03 -1.78
N ALA A 11 -6.67 -9.98 -2.07
CA ALA A 11 -7.77 -9.99 -3.00
C ALA A 11 -7.60 -8.84 -4.00
N GLU A 12 -7.98 -9.07 -5.24
CA GLU A 12 -7.82 -8.11 -6.33
C GLU A 12 -9.19 -7.75 -6.90
N ALA A 13 -9.33 -6.48 -7.31
CA ALA A 13 -10.54 -5.99 -7.96
C ALA A 13 -10.19 -5.11 -9.17
N PRO A 14 -11.07 -5.03 -10.17
CA PRO A 14 -10.94 -4.04 -11.24
C PRO A 14 -11.00 -2.63 -10.65
N GLN A 15 -10.11 -1.76 -11.12
CA GLN A 15 -10.10 -0.35 -10.76
C GLN A 15 -9.69 0.47 -11.96
N ARG A 16 -10.39 1.59 -12.19
CA ARG A 16 -10.01 2.56 -13.21
C ARG A 16 -9.55 3.86 -12.57
N PHE A 17 -8.45 4.36 -13.08
CA PHE A 17 -7.92 5.67 -12.72
C PHE A 17 -7.67 6.48 -14.00
N MET A 18 -8.27 7.65 -14.12
CA MET A 18 -8.22 8.51 -15.31
C MET A 18 -8.51 7.77 -16.64
N GLY A 19 -9.46 6.82 -16.61
CA GLY A 19 -9.85 6.01 -17.76
C GLY A 19 -8.98 4.78 -18.04
N LEU A 20 -7.84 4.63 -17.35
CA LEU A 20 -6.95 3.48 -17.45
C LEU A 20 -7.37 2.41 -16.47
N GLU A 21 -7.34 1.15 -16.89
CA GLU A 21 -7.58 0.00 -16.04
C GLU A 21 -6.28 -0.37 -15.32
N VAL A 22 -6.18 0.00 -14.05
CA VAL A 22 -4.97 -0.18 -13.23
C VAL A 22 -5.09 -1.33 -12.24
N GLY A 23 -6.32 -1.83 -12.01
CA GLY A 23 -6.61 -2.79 -10.94
C GLY A 23 -6.39 -2.19 -9.55
N THR A 24 -6.81 -2.91 -8.53
CA THR A 24 -6.49 -2.58 -7.12
C THR A 24 -6.35 -3.85 -6.31
N ARG A 25 -5.66 -3.76 -5.18
CA ARG A 25 -5.41 -4.91 -4.31
C ARG A 25 -5.61 -4.54 -2.86
N MET A 26 -6.37 -5.39 -2.18
CA MET A 26 -6.49 -5.45 -0.74
C MET A 26 -5.53 -6.50 -0.20
N THR A 27 -4.89 -6.21 0.92
CA THR A 27 -4.08 -7.19 1.66
C THR A 27 -4.66 -7.40 3.05
N VAL A 28 -4.80 -8.66 3.46
CA VAL A 28 -5.19 -9.03 4.82
C VAL A 28 -4.01 -9.70 5.51
N LEU A 29 -3.63 -9.14 6.65
CA LEU A 29 -2.62 -9.70 7.54
C LEU A 29 -3.29 -10.33 8.75
N ALA A 30 -2.98 -11.59 9.02
CA ALA A 30 -3.41 -12.26 10.25
C ALA A 30 -2.33 -12.05 11.32
N LEU A 31 -2.54 -11.04 12.18
CA LEU A 31 -1.63 -10.67 13.25
C LEU A 31 -2.05 -11.32 14.57
N GLU A 32 -1.15 -11.34 15.56
CA GLU A 32 -1.46 -11.89 16.89
C GLU A 32 -2.69 -11.21 17.53
N GLY A 33 -2.87 -9.90 17.29
CA GLY A 33 -3.99 -9.13 17.85
C GLY A 33 -5.28 -9.15 17.02
N GLY A 34 -5.34 -9.82 15.86
CA GLY A 34 -6.48 -9.85 14.94
C GLY A 34 -6.11 -9.52 13.49
N LEU A 35 -7.11 -9.48 12.60
CA LEU A 35 -6.88 -9.18 11.19
C LEU A 35 -6.70 -7.68 10.96
N LEU A 36 -5.66 -7.34 10.17
CA LEU A 36 -5.48 -6.02 9.59
C LEU A 36 -5.80 -6.06 8.09
N VAL A 37 -6.79 -5.30 7.66
CA VAL A 37 -7.16 -5.09 6.25
C VAL A 37 -6.49 -3.82 5.75
N HIS A 38 -5.52 -3.94 4.86
CA HIS A 38 -4.82 -2.85 4.20
C HIS A 38 -5.38 -2.61 2.81
N SER A 39 -5.71 -1.36 2.48
CA SER A 39 -6.27 -0.97 1.17
C SER A 39 -7.55 -1.76 0.83
N PRO A 40 -8.65 -1.61 1.62
CA PRO A 40 -9.87 -2.38 1.42
C PRO A 40 -10.46 -2.16 0.03
N ILE A 41 -11.10 -3.20 -0.50
CA ILE A 41 -11.83 -3.20 -1.77
C ILE A 41 -13.32 -3.46 -1.52
N ASP A 42 -14.12 -3.41 -2.60
CA ASP A 42 -15.53 -3.77 -2.57
C ASP A 42 -15.68 -5.30 -2.40
N LEU A 43 -15.61 -5.72 -1.15
CA LEU A 43 -15.72 -7.11 -0.74
C LEU A 43 -16.47 -7.17 0.59
N ASP A 44 -17.33 -8.17 0.76
CA ASP A 44 -18.04 -8.40 2.01
C ASP A 44 -17.02 -8.73 3.13
N PRO A 45 -16.99 -7.97 4.25
CA PRO A 45 -16.11 -8.25 5.38
C PRO A 45 -16.22 -9.67 5.96
N GLU A 46 -17.38 -10.33 5.85
CA GLU A 46 -17.55 -11.70 6.31
C GLU A 46 -16.66 -12.70 5.56
N THR A 47 -16.24 -12.37 4.33
CA THR A 47 -15.39 -13.26 3.51
C THR A 47 -14.01 -13.53 4.11
N ILE A 48 -13.55 -12.70 5.04
CA ILE A 48 -12.24 -12.88 5.71
C ILE A 48 -12.34 -13.49 7.10
N ALA A 49 -13.53 -13.68 7.66
CA ALA A 49 -13.73 -14.17 9.03
C ALA A 49 -13.08 -15.55 9.29
N HIS A 50 -12.95 -16.37 8.25
CA HIS A 50 -12.26 -17.67 8.33
C HIS A 50 -10.74 -17.55 8.53
N LEU A 51 -10.15 -16.37 8.35
CA LEU A 51 -8.70 -16.11 8.54
C LEU A 51 -8.36 -15.70 9.97
N GLY A 52 -9.34 -15.22 10.74
CA GLY A 52 -9.18 -14.75 12.12
C GLY A 52 -10.24 -13.70 12.48
N GLU A 53 -10.07 -13.05 13.61
CA GLU A 53 -10.96 -12.00 14.10
C GLU A 53 -10.72 -10.68 13.33
N PRO A 54 -11.69 -10.14 12.57
CA PRO A 54 -11.56 -8.84 11.91
C PRO A 54 -11.44 -7.73 12.96
N ARG A 55 -10.37 -6.93 12.90
CA ARG A 55 -10.14 -5.90 13.92
C ARG A 55 -9.81 -4.53 13.34
N TRP A 56 -8.88 -4.43 12.40
CA TRP A 56 -8.41 -3.15 11.88
C TRP A 56 -8.58 -3.04 10.37
N VAL A 57 -9.09 -1.90 9.93
CA VAL A 57 -9.11 -1.52 8.52
C VAL A 57 -8.27 -0.26 8.32
N LEU A 58 -7.33 -0.30 7.39
CA LEU A 58 -6.39 0.78 7.12
C LEU A 58 -6.60 1.35 5.72
N ALA A 59 -6.91 2.66 5.66
CA ALA A 59 -6.70 3.44 4.46
C ALA A 59 -5.20 3.75 4.35
N PRO A 60 -4.45 3.16 3.42
CA PRO A 60 -3.00 3.35 3.39
C PRO A 60 -2.57 4.72 2.89
N ASN A 61 -3.44 5.45 2.20
CA ASN A 61 -3.14 6.79 1.70
C ASN A 61 -4.42 7.60 1.39
N LEU A 62 -4.27 8.81 0.87
CA LEU A 62 -5.38 9.70 0.54
C LEU A 62 -6.18 9.30 -0.72
N LEU A 63 -5.79 8.26 -1.44
CA LEU A 63 -6.47 7.74 -2.63
C LEU A 63 -7.14 6.39 -2.36
N HIS A 64 -6.52 5.52 -1.58
CA HIS A 64 -6.98 4.17 -1.26
C HIS A 64 -7.88 4.12 -0.01
N HIS A 65 -9.01 4.86 -0.04
CA HIS A 65 -9.94 4.99 1.10
C HIS A 65 -11.40 4.71 0.74
N LEU A 66 -11.70 4.40 -0.53
CA LEU A 66 -13.09 4.37 -1.05
C LEU A 66 -13.96 3.36 -0.30
N TYR A 67 -13.40 2.24 0.08
CA TYR A 67 -14.13 1.11 0.67
C TYR A 67 -13.90 0.96 2.19
N VAL A 68 -13.29 1.94 2.86
CA VAL A 68 -13.09 1.89 4.32
C VAL A 68 -14.41 1.87 5.09
N GLY A 69 -15.42 2.64 4.63
CA GLY A 69 -16.71 2.75 5.31
C GLY A 69 -17.39 1.40 5.57
N PRO A 70 -17.66 0.58 4.55
CA PRO A 70 -18.30 -0.75 4.74
C PRO A 70 -17.56 -1.65 5.74
N TRP A 71 -16.23 -1.61 5.79
CA TRP A 71 -15.44 -2.38 6.75
C TRP A 71 -15.52 -1.81 8.18
N ALA A 72 -15.55 -0.48 8.31
CA ALA A 72 -15.78 0.17 9.60
C ALA A 72 -17.20 -0.08 10.12
N ASP A 73 -18.22 -0.05 9.24
CA ASP A 73 -19.61 -0.36 9.57
C ASP A 73 -19.79 -1.82 10.02
N ALA A 74 -18.92 -2.73 9.56
CA ALA A 74 -18.84 -4.11 10.03
C ALA A 74 -18.15 -4.26 11.40
N GLY A 75 -17.79 -3.17 12.07
CA GLY A 75 -17.23 -3.14 13.42
C GLY A 75 -15.71 -3.10 13.50
N MET A 76 -14.99 -2.93 12.39
CA MET A 76 -13.54 -2.79 12.42
C MET A 76 -13.10 -1.37 12.78
N GLU A 77 -12.01 -1.25 13.54
CA GLU A 77 -11.38 0.03 13.84
C GLU A 77 -10.71 0.60 12.56
N ALA A 78 -11.22 1.72 12.07
CA ALA A 78 -10.66 2.37 10.88
C ALA A 78 -9.48 3.28 11.24
N TRP A 79 -8.36 3.12 10.54
CA TRP A 79 -7.15 3.91 10.71
C TRP A 79 -6.76 4.61 9.39
N ALA A 80 -6.15 5.79 9.50
CA ALA A 80 -5.93 6.68 8.37
C ALA A 80 -4.60 7.44 8.44
N PRO A 81 -4.04 7.88 7.30
CA PRO A 81 -2.99 8.87 7.27
C PRO A 81 -3.53 10.27 7.61
N SER A 82 -2.63 11.18 7.93
CA SER A 82 -2.96 12.61 8.09
C SER A 82 -3.66 13.17 6.86
N GLY A 83 -4.68 14.00 7.06
CA GLY A 83 -5.48 14.65 6.02
C GLY A 83 -6.64 13.80 5.50
N LEU A 84 -6.72 12.50 5.83
CA LEU A 84 -7.86 11.69 5.40
C LEU A 84 -9.13 11.94 6.20
N PRO A 85 -9.12 12.14 7.54
CA PRO A 85 -10.33 12.49 8.29
C PRO A 85 -10.99 13.76 7.80
N GLU A 86 -10.24 14.76 7.40
CA GLU A 86 -10.75 16.00 6.82
C GLU A 86 -11.38 15.76 5.45
N LYS A 87 -10.78 14.92 4.64
CA LYS A 87 -11.26 14.53 3.30
C LYS A 87 -12.51 13.64 3.38
N ARG A 88 -12.60 12.79 4.38
CA ARG A 88 -13.67 11.82 4.63
C ARG A 88 -14.34 12.05 5.98
N SER A 89 -14.85 13.27 6.15
CA SER A 89 -15.61 13.67 7.34
C SER A 89 -16.93 12.90 7.55
N ASP A 90 -17.33 12.11 6.56
CA ASP A 90 -18.43 11.15 6.62
C ASP A 90 -18.06 9.85 7.35
N LEU A 91 -16.77 9.57 7.59
CA LEU A 91 -16.28 8.39 8.28
C LEU A 91 -15.72 8.72 9.67
N SER A 92 -15.89 7.78 10.59
CA SER A 92 -15.21 7.82 11.89
C SER A 92 -13.93 6.99 11.85
N PHE A 93 -12.80 7.61 12.23
CA PHE A 93 -11.53 6.93 12.36
C PHE A 93 -11.17 6.76 13.84
N ALA A 94 -10.66 5.58 14.19
CA ALA A 94 -10.15 5.29 15.53
C ALA A 94 -8.87 6.10 15.83
N GLY A 95 -8.12 6.43 14.78
CA GLY A 95 -6.95 7.31 14.90
C GLY A 95 -6.26 7.61 13.58
N VAL A 96 -5.29 8.51 13.68
CA VAL A 96 -4.43 8.95 12.58
C VAL A 96 -3.01 8.48 12.83
N LEU A 97 -2.41 7.89 11.81
CA LEU A 97 -1.04 7.36 11.85
C LEU A 97 -0.10 8.40 11.21
N ASP A 98 0.44 9.28 12.02
CA ASP A 98 1.29 10.40 11.60
C ASP A 98 2.74 10.33 12.11
N LYS A 99 3.05 9.30 12.91
CA LYS A 99 4.37 9.09 13.52
C LYS A 99 4.89 7.68 13.26
N PRO A 100 6.19 7.54 12.92
CA PRO A 100 6.81 6.23 12.76
C PRO A 100 6.61 5.35 14.00
N GLY A 101 6.24 4.07 13.78
CA GLY A 101 6.08 3.07 14.84
C GLY A 101 4.92 3.29 15.81
N SER A 102 4.13 4.38 15.67
CA SER A 102 2.96 4.63 16.54
C SER A 102 1.70 4.09 15.89
N HIS A 103 1.34 2.84 16.18
CA HIS A 103 0.15 2.16 15.64
C HIS A 103 -0.33 1.04 16.58
N PRO A 104 -1.60 0.57 16.44
CA PRO A 104 -2.17 -0.46 17.33
C PRO A 104 -1.90 -1.91 16.87
N PHE A 105 -1.20 -2.13 15.76
CA PHE A 105 -1.12 -3.43 15.05
C PHE A 105 -0.12 -4.43 15.66
N GLY A 106 0.52 -4.08 16.78
CA GLY A 106 1.49 -4.94 17.48
C GLY A 106 2.89 -4.92 16.85
N ASP A 107 3.79 -5.69 17.47
CA ASP A 107 5.23 -5.68 17.15
C ASP A 107 5.58 -6.35 15.83
N GLU A 108 4.63 -7.05 15.20
CA GLU A 108 4.82 -7.69 13.89
C GLU A 108 4.89 -6.69 12.74
N ILE A 109 4.40 -5.48 12.97
CA ILE A 109 4.36 -4.41 11.97
C ILE A 109 5.43 -3.35 12.30
N GLU A 110 6.13 -2.91 11.26
CA GLU A 110 6.84 -1.62 11.25
C GLU A 110 6.04 -0.69 10.35
N LEU A 111 5.91 0.59 10.73
CA LEU A 111 5.12 1.56 9.98
C LEU A 111 5.88 2.87 9.83
N LEU A 112 5.91 3.38 8.59
CA LEU A 112 6.45 4.70 8.24
C LEU A 112 5.39 5.51 7.49
N PRO A 113 4.87 6.60 8.08
CA PRO A 113 4.10 7.59 7.34
C PRO A 113 5.04 8.39 6.43
N THR A 114 4.78 8.37 5.11
CA THR A 114 5.57 9.18 4.16
C THR A 114 4.94 10.55 3.95
N ARG A 115 5.78 11.56 3.76
CA ARG A 115 5.40 12.98 3.55
C ARG A 115 5.98 13.56 2.27
N SER A 116 6.85 12.80 1.61
CA SER A 116 7.54 13.26 0.40
C SER A 116 6.60 13.52 -0.76
N PHE A 117 5.47 12.81 -0.82
CA PHE A 117 4.46 12.98 -1.88
C PHE A 117 3.12 13.37 -1.29
N SER A 118 2.82 14.68 -1.32
CA SER A 118 1.63 15.25 -0.69
C SER A 118 0.29 14.79 -1.26
N LEU A 119 0.28 14.23 -2.49
CA LEU A 119 -0.94 13.67 -3.08
C LEU A 119 -1.41 12.40 -2.38
N THR A 120 -0.48 11.61 -1.84
CA THR A 120 -0.82 10.32 -1.25
C THR A 120 -0.73 10.28 0.26
N HIS A 121 0.28 10.91 0.88
CA HIS A 121 0.58 10.74 2.31
C HIS A 121 0.54 9.26 2.70
N GLU A 122 1.37 8.45 2.06
CA GLU A 122 1.28 7.00 2.14
C GLU A 122 1.82 6.44 3.45
N LEU A 123 1.11 5.46 4.00
CA LEU A 123 1.54 4.63 5.12
C LEU A 123 2.22 3.38 4.57
N VAL A 124 3.52 3.31 4.69
CA VAL A 124 4.31 2.14 4.27
C VAL A 124 4.45 1.20 5.45
N LEU A 125 4.10 -0.07 5.27
CA LEU A 125 4.17 -1.08 6.31
C LEU A 125 5.16 -2.18 5.94
N LEU A 126 5.88 -2.68 6.96
CA LEU A 126 6.61 -3.94 6.89
C LEU A 126 5.93 -4.96 7.80
N HIS A 127 5.46 -6.06 7.24
CA HIS A 127 5.12 -7.25 8.02
C HIS A 127 6.39 -8.07 8.24
N LYS A 128 6.96 -7.94 9.44
CA LYS A 128 8.27 -8.53 9.78
C LYS A 128 8.34 -10.05 9.63
N PRO A 129 7.34 -10.83 10.14
CA PRO A 129 7.43 -12.29 10.07
C PRO A 129 7.50 -12.85 8.65
N SER A 130 6.80 -12.24 7.68
CA SER A 130 6.80 -12.67 6.27
C SER A 130 7.80 -11.91 5.41
N LYS A 131 8.55 -10.95 5.95
CA LYS A 131 9.46 -10.06 5.22
C LYS A 131 8.78 -9.38 4.03
N THR A 132 7.56 -8.91 4.25
CA THR A 132 6.72 -8.33 3.20
C THR A 132 6.53 -6.83 3.42
N LEU A 133 6.98 -6.03 2.47
CA LEU A 133 6.70 -4.60 2.39
C LEU A 133 5.32 -4.41 1.75
N LEU A 134 4.44 -3.66 2.41
CA LEU A 134 3.14 -3.25 1.88
C LEU A 134 3.20 -1.78 1.53
N VAL A 135 2.86 -1.50 0.28
CA VAL A 135 2.74 -0.15 -0.27
C VAL A 135 1.45 -0.06 -1.09
N SER A 136 1.06 1.14 -1.47
CA SER A 136 -0.08 1.35 -2.37
C SER A 136 0.38 2.00 -3.67
N ASP A 137 0.74 3.29 -3.61
CA ASP A 137 1.11 4.10 -4.76
C ASP A 137 2.60 4.48 -4.77
N LEU A 138 3.37 4.04 -3.77
CA LEU A 138 4.81 4.32 -3.71
C LEU A 138 5.55 3.71 -4.91
N VAL A 139 5.16 2.51 -5.34
CA VAL A 139 5.64 1.84 -6.56
C VAL A 139 4.53 1.04 -7.21
N TYR A 140 4.65 0.84 -8.53
CA TYR A 140 3.78 0.01 -9.36
C TYR A 140 4.56 -1.16 -9.93
N ASN A 141 3.89 -2.27 -10.25
CA ASN A 141 4.55 -3.42 -10.90
C ASN A 141 3.71 -3.94 -12.07
N PHE A 142 3.64 -3.15 -13.13
CA PHE A 142 2.91 -3.55 -14.33
C PHE A 142 3.76 -4.49 -15.20
N SER A 143 3.19 -5.64 -15.53
CA SER A 143 3.76 -6.64 -16.43
C SER A 143 3.09 -6.63 -17.82
N ALA A 144 3.43 -7.60 -18.64
CA ALA A 144 2.78 -7.81 -19.94
C ALA A 144 1.29 -8.22 -19.82
N SER A 145 0.83 -8.67 -18.66
CA SER A 145 -0.56 -9.02 -18.39
C SER A 145 -1.49 -7.81 -18.29
N ALA A 146 -0.94 -6.62 -17.98
CA ALA A 146 -1.73 -5.39 -17.90
C ALA A 146 -2.32 -5.00 -19.28
N PRO A 147 -3.50 -4.37 -19.33
CA PRO A 147 -4.11 -3.90 -20.57
C PRO A 147 -3.15 -3.04 -21.40
N TRP A 148 -3.22 -3.18 -22.72
CA TRP A 148 -2.27 -2.48 -23.62
C TRP A 148 -2.32 -0.96 -23.47
N THR A 149 -3.50 -0.39 -23.21
CA THR A 149 -3.70 1.05 -22.95
C THR A 149 -2.96 1.51 -21.70
N THR A 150 -3.08 0.74 -20.62
CA THR A 150 -2.36 0.98 -19.35
C THR A 150 -0.86 0.87 -19.56
N ARG A 151 -0.40 -0.19 -20.26
CA ARG A 151 1.05 -0.35 -20.57
C ARG A 151 1.59 0.79 -21.41
N ALA A 152 0.83 1.26 -22.41
CA ALA A 152 1.23 2.38 -23.26
C ALA A 152 1.33 3.68 -22.45
N ALA A 153 0.30 4.00 -21.66
CA ALA A 153 0.29 5.17 -20.79
C ALA A 153 1.43 5.14 -19.75
N MET A 154 1.58 4.01 -19.05
CA MET A 154 2.63 3.85 -18.04
C MET A 154 4.04 3.86 -18.66
N ARG A 155 4.20 3.43 -19.93
CA ARG A 155 5.47 3.58 -20.64
C ARG A 155 5.79 5.05 -20.92
N CYS A 156 4.80 5.84 -21.32
CA CYS A 156 4.97 7.29 -21.52
C CYS A 156 5.29 8.01 -20.19
N LEU A 157 4.76 7.50 -19.08
CA LEU A 157 5.01 8.03 -17.74
C LEU A 157 6.26 7.43 -17.08
N CYS A 158 7.07 6.63 -17.77
CA CYS A 158 8.23 5.91 -17.25
C CYS A 158 7.91 4.90 -16.12
N GLY A 159 6.65 4.52 -15.93
CA GLY A 159 6.16 3.58 -14.91
C GLY A 159 5.99 2.14 -15.40
N TYR A 160 6.56 1.76 -16.55
CA TYR A 160 6.50 0.44 -17.17
C TYR A 160 7.80 0.16 -17.95
N PRO A 161 8.31 -1.09 -17.98
CA PRO A 161 7.78 -2.31 -17.36
C PRO A 161 8.31 -2.56 -15.95
N GLY A 162 7.58 -3.41 -15.22
CA GLY A 162 8.02 -3.95 -13.94
C GLY A 162 7.87 -2.97 -12.78
N CYS A 163 8.59 -3.25 -11.68
CA CYS A 163 8.53 -2.41 -10.48
C CYS A 163 9.19 -1.05 -10.75
N SER A 164 8.41 0.02 -10.67
CA SER A 164 8.84 1.38 -11.04
C SER A 164 7.97 2.46 -10.40
N THR A 165 8.47 3.67 -10.42
CA THR A 165 7.71 4.92 -10.16
C THR A 165 7.37 5.57 -11.50
N SER A 166 6.38 6.46 -11.52
CA SER A 166 6.07 7.26 -12.70
C SER A 166 6.70 8.66 -12.66
N LEU A 167 6.53 9.43 -13.72
CA LEU A 167 6.94 10.84 -13.75
C LEU A 167 6.18 11.69 -12.71
N LEU A 168 4.97 11.27 -12.31
CA LEU A 168 4.20 11.99 -11.28
C LEU A 168 4.93 11.99 -9.94
N GLU A 169 5.44 10.84 -9.49
CA GLU A 169 6.22 10.72 -8.27
C GLU A 169 7.54 11.50 -8.41
N ARG A 170 8.23 11.35 -9.56
CA ARG A 170 9.53 12.02 -9.78
C ARG A 170 9.45 13.54 -9.70
N PHE A 171 8.38 14.13 -10.21
CA PHE A 171 8.19 15.59 -10.19
C PHE A 171 7.36 16.08 -9.00
N GLY A 172 6.52 15.23 -8.42
CA GLY A 172 5.63 15.61 -7.33
C GLY A 172 6.20 15.40 -5.94
N MET A 173 7.24 14.55 -5.79
CA MET A 173 7.88 14.32 -4.51
C MET A 173 8.84 15.43 -4.11
N ASN A 174 8.91 15.72 -2.81
CA ASN A 174 10.05 16.42 -2.23
C ASN A 174 11.23 15.43 -2.16
N HIS A 175 12.26 15.67 -2.97
CA HIS A 175 13.37 14.73 -3.14
C HIS A 175 14.25 14.57 -1.88
N GLU A 176 14.38 15.60 -1.06
CA GLU A 176 15.14 15.55 0.19
C GLU A 176 14.43 14.63 1.19
N ILE A 177 13.15 14.86 1.44
CA ILE A 177 12.33 14.03 2.32
C ILE A 177 12.24 12.59 1.78
N ALA A 178 12.06 12.43 0.46
CA ALA A 178 11.98 11.10 -0.15
C ALA A 178 13.26 10.28 0.04
N ARG A 179 14.45 10.88 -0.01
CA ARG A 179 15.71 10.19 0.28
C ARG A 179 15.78 9.69 1.71
N GLU A 180 15.36 10.50 2.67
CA GLU A 180 15.32 10.12 4.09
C GLU A 180 14.36 8.94 4.31
N GLU A 181 13.13 9.06 3.81
CA GLU A 181 12.09 8.02 3.93
C GLU A 181 12.52 6.71 3.26
N LEU A 182 13.03 6.78 2.04
CA LEU A 182 13.50 5.59 1.32
C LEU A 182 14.73 4.95 1.95
N SER A 183 15.61 5.74 2.55
CA SER A 183 16.75 5.22 3.31
C SER A 183 16.27 4.40 4.51
N ILE A 184 15.24 4.85 5.23
CA ILE A 184 14.63 4.11 6.33
C ILE A 184 14.03 2.79 5.80
N ILE A 185 13.20 2.85 4.75
CA ILE A 185 12.54 1.68 4.15
C ILE A 185 13.60 0.68 3.62
N ALA A 186 14.66 1.16 2.96
CA ALA A 186 15.71 0.29 2.41
C ALA A 186 16.52 -0.45 3.50
N ASN A 187 16.52 0.04 4.75
CA ASN A 187 17.15 -0.62 5.89
C ASN A 187 16.24 -1.71 6.51
N TRP A 188 14.95 -1.73 6.23
CA TRP A 188 14.07 -2.80 6.70
C TRP A 188 14.40 -4.15 6.06
N ASP A 189 14.13 -5.24 6.77
CA ASP A 189 14.38 -6.61 6.28
C ASP A 189 13.17 -7.17 5.53
N PHE A 190 13.06 -6.85 4.24
CA PHE A 190 12.04 -7.39 3.35
C PHE A 190 12.64 -7.94 2.05
N ASP A 191 11.92 -8.87 1.43
CA ASP A 191 12.25 -9.41 0.11
C ASP A 191 11.04 -9.40 -0.84
N ARG A 192 9.82 -9.36 -0.29
CA ARG A 192 8.56 -9.24 -1.04
C ARG A 192 8.05 -7.82 -0.97
N ILE A 193 7.39 -7.37 -2.06
CA ILE A 193 6.60 -6.14 -2.07
C ILE A 193 5.19 -6.45 -2.56
N ILE A 194 4.18 -6.04 -1.79
CA ILE A 194 2.78 -6.01 -2.20
C ILE A 194 2.40 -4.54 -2.43
N MET A 195 2.01 -4.22 -3.66
CA MET A 195 1.52 -2.90 -4.05
C MET A 195 0.06 -2.98 -4.51
N ALA A 196 -0.65 -1.86 -4.51
CA ALA A 196 -2.04 -1.82 -4.93
C ALA A 196 -2.21 -2.09 -6.43
N HIS A 197 -1.26 -1.68 -7.26
CA HIS A 197 -1.37 -1.73 -8.72
C HIS A 197 -0.31 -2.62 -9.37
N GLY A 198 -0.78 -3.51 -10.26
CA GLY A 198 0.08 -4.48 -10.95
C GLY A 198 0.29 -5.77 -10.16
N GLU A 199 1.36 -6.49 -10.42
CA GLU A 199 1.64 -7.80 -9.85
C GLU A 199 2.41 -7.72 -8.52
N VAL A 200 2.17 -8.66 -7.61
CA VAL A 200 2.98 -8.82 -6.39
C VAL A 200 4.41 -9.18 -6.81
N LEU A 201 5.39 -8.55 -6.17
CA LEU A 201 6.78 -8.91 -6.31
C LEU A 201 7.17 -9.87 -5.18
N GLU A 202 7.26 -11.15 -5.50
CA GLU A 202 7.41 -12.21 -4.50
C GLU A 202 8.83 -12.29 -3.91
N VAL A 203 9.85 -11.92 -4.69
CA VAL A 203 11.26 -11.94 -4.30
C VAL A 203 12.02 -10.76 -4.94
N GLY A 204 13.17 -10.40 -4.36
CA GLY A 204 14.02 -9.34 -4.90
C GLY A 204 13.49 -7.92 -4.64
N GLY A 205 12.60 -7.76 -3.65
CA GLY A 205 11.91 -6.50 -3.36
C GLY A 205 12.86 -5.33 -3.11
N LYS A 206 13.93 -5.53 -2.32
CA LYS A 206 14.91 -4.46 -2.05
C LYS A 206 15.60 -3.97 -3.31
N GLN A 207 16.00 -4.88 -4.19
CA GLN A 207 16.66 -4.50 -5.44
C GLN A 207 15.68 -3.77 -6.38
N ALA A 208 14.43 -4.25 -6.43
CA ALA A 208 13.39 -3.64 -7.24
C ALA A 208 13.05 -2.23 -6.76
N LEU A 209 12.91 -2.02 -5.44
CA LEU A 209 12.68 -0.70 -4.86
C LEU A 209 13.83 0.27 -5.18
N ARG A 210 15.08 -0.13 -4.97
CA ARG A 210 16.24 0.69 -5.34
C ARG A 210 16.26 1.04 -6.82
N LYS A 211 15.95 0.06 -7.70
CA LYS A 211 15.87 0.31 -9.14
C LYS A 211 14.75 1.30 -9.49
N ALA A 212 13.58 1.20 -8.86
CA ALA A 212 12.45 2.10 -9.09
C ALA A 212 12.80 3.56 -8.74
N PHE A 213 13.62 3.76 -7.70
CA PHE A 213 14.05 5.09 -7.24
C PHE A 213 15.48 5.47 -7.67
N LYS A 214 16.06 4.77 -8.66
CA LYS A 214 17.40 5.10 -9.18
C LYS A 214 17.55 6.56 -9.60
N TRP A 215 16.48 7.21 -10.03
CA TRP A 215 16.45 8.62 -10.40
C TRP A 215 16.66 9.59 -9.22
N LEU A 216 16.55 9.09 -7.97
CA LEU A 216 16.68 9.87 -6.74
C LEU A 216 18.08 9.70 -6.10
N GLU A 217 18.94 8.81 -6.62
CA GLU A 217 20.26 8.52 -6.05
C GLU A 217 21.11 9.80 -5.82
N PRO A 218 21.99 9.83 -4.79
CA PRO A 218 22.27 8.71 -3.87
C PRO A 218 21.20 8.52 -2.79
N LEU A 219 20.88 7.24 -2.50
CA LEU A 219 20.00 6.82 -1.41
C LEU A 219 20.86 6.31 -0.24
#